data_0b722da962aae74d6e0d601be13584ca
#
_entry.id   0b722da962aae74d6e0d601be13584ca
#
_cell.length_a   1.000
_cell.length_b   1.000
_cell.length_c   1.000
_cell.angle_alpha   90.00
_cell.angle_beta   90.00
_cell.angle_gamma   90.00
#
_symmetry.space_group_name_H-M   'P 1'
#
loop_
_entity.id
_entity.type
_entity.pdbx_description
1 polymer ?
#
loop_
_entity_poly.entity_id
_entity_poly.type
_entity_poly.pdbx_seq_one_letter_code
_entity_poly.pdbx_strand_id
1 'polypeptide(L)'
;IEVMPPDVNASLTDFTPNGDRILFGLSAVRNLGDGAIRQLIAARQADGAFRSLADLCDRIPSSVLNRRGLESLIHCGALDALDPAANRAQLMADLELLLDWASSRAKDRDSGQGNLFDLMAAPADADGPADLSLAPKAAPVPDYPPSEKLRLEKDLVGFYLSDHPLKQLTPSSRLLAPIGLGSLEEQPDKTKVSAITMITELRQVTTRKGDHMAILQLE
;
A
#
# COMPACT_ATOMS: atom_id res chain seq x y z
N ILE A 1 16.04 -8.91 -11.06
CA ILE A 1 16.20 -7.88 -10.01
C ILE A 1 14.92 -7.89 -9.20
N GLU A 2 15.04 -8.06 -7.88
CA GLU A 2 13.90 -8.03 -6.98
C GLU A 2 13.45 -6.58 -6.74
N VAL A 3 12.15 -6.32 -6.84
CA VAL A 3 11.55 -5.02 -6.52
C VAL A 3 10.91 -5.12 -5.14
N MET A 4 11.39 -4.29 -4.21
CA MET A 4 10.84 -4.20 -2.86
C MET A 4 9.59 -3.33 -2.86
N PRO A 5 8.56 -3.67 -2.07
CA PRO A 5 7.36 -2.84 -1.94
C PRO A 5 7.70 -1.43 -1.44
N PRO A 6 6.81 -0.44 -1.67
CA PRO A 6 6.99 0.89 -1.11
C PRO A 6 6.99 0.84 0.42
N ASP A 7 7.78 1.71 1.04
CA ASP A 7 7.88 1.87 2.48
C ASP A 7 7.92 3.36 2.81
N VAL A 8 7.01 3.84 3.64
CA VAL A 8 6.91 5.26 4.01
C VAL A 8 8.18 5.78 4.67
N ASN A 9 8.94 4.93 5.35
CA ASN A 9 10.18 5.28 6.03
C ASN A 9 11.43 5.15 5.17
N ALA A 10 11.40 4.34 4.10
CA ALA A 10 12.56 4.05 3.27
C ALA A 10 12.46 4.62 1.85
N SER A 11 11.29 4.53 1.20
CA SER A 11 11.10 4.93 -0.20
C SER A 11 11.35 6.41 -0.43
N LEU A 12 11.99 6.74 -1.55
CA LEU A 12 12.11 8.10 -2.06
C LEU A 12 11.00 8.40 -3.07
N THR A 13 11.05 9.58 -3.71
CA THR A 13 10.10 9.95 -4.76
C THR A 13 10.12 8.93 -5.89
N ASP A 14 11.30 8.63 -6.41
CA ASP A 14 11.51 7.72 -7.53
C ASP A 14 12.07 6.37 -7.08
N PHE A 15 12.04 5.40 -7.98
CA PHE A 15 12.67 4.10 -7.77
C PHE A 15 14.15 4.26 -7.42
N THR A 16 14.59 3.60 -6.38
CA THR A 16 15.93 3.78 -5.84
C THR A 16 16.65 2.45 -5.75
N PRO A 17 17.88 2.34 -6.26
CA PRO A 17 18.72 1.16 -6.05
C PRO A 17 18.99 0.95 -4.55
N ASN A 18 18.83 -0.28 -4.08
CA ASN A 18 19.14 -0.70 -2.72
C ASN A 18 19.91 -2.03 -2.75
N GLY A 19 21.23 -1.94 -2.93
CA GLY A 19 22.08 -3.10 -3.18
C GLY A 19 21.76 -3.77 -4.51
N ASP A 20 21.38 -5.04 -4.47
CA ASP A 20 20.96 -5.87 -5.62
C ASP A 20 19.43 -5.79 -5.91
N ARG A 21 18.71 -4.94 -5.18
CA ARG A 21 17.26 -4.74 -5.25
C ARG A 21 16.92 -3.33 -5.68
N ILE A 22 15.65 -3.11 -6.03
CA ILE A 22 15.09 -1.79 -6.31
C ILE A 22 13.99 -1.51 -5.29
N LEU A 23 14.09 -0.40 -4.58
CA LEU A 23 13.04 0.08 -3.70
C LEU A 23 12.01 0.86 -4.52
N PHE A 24 10.73 0.55 -4.33
CA PHE A 24 9.63 1.18 -5.06
C PHE A 24 9.50 2.66 -4.70
N GLY A 25 9.39 3.53 -5.72
CA GLY A 25 9.22 4.97 -5.55
C GLY A 25 7.79 5.35 -5.17
N LEU A 26 7.64 6.32 -4.27
CA LEU A 26 6.32 6.79 -3.83
C LEU A 26 5.51 7.47 -4.95
N SER A 27 6.18 8.05 -5.96
CA SER A 27 5.51 8.69 -7.10
C SER A 27 4.73 7.72 -7.99
N ALA A 28 5.08 6.43 -7.94
CA ALA A 28 4.38 5.39 -8.68
C ALA A 28 3.13 4.86 -7.95
N VAL A 29 2.89 5.27 -6.70
CA VAL A 29 1.67 4.92 -5.97
C VAL A 29 0.53 5.85 -6.38
N ARG A 30 -0.57 5.29 -6.88
CA ARG A 30 -1.74 6.08 -7.28
C ARG A 30 -2.29 6.92 -6.12
N ASN A 31 -2.87 8.06 -6.44
CA ASN A 31 -3.48 9.02 -5.51
C ASN A 31 -2.50 9.70 -4.53
N LEU A 32 -1.20 9.52 -4.71
CA LEU A 32 -0.18 10.17 -3.93
C LEU A 32 0.46 11.29 -4.76
N GLY A 33 0.18 12.54 -4.40
CA GLY A 33 0.71 13.71 -5.13
C GLY A 33 2.13 14.07 -4.69
N ASP A 34 2.89 14.72 -5.59
CA ASP A 34 4.28 15.14 -5.33
C ASP A 34 4.44 15.98 -4.06
N GLY A 35 3.44 16.84 -3.74
CA GLY A 35 3.44 17.65 -2.53
C GLY A 35 3.42 16.79 -1.26
N ALA A 36 2.57 15.76 -1.23
CA ALA A 36 2.47 14.82 -0.12
C ALA A 36 3.75 14.01 0.03
N ILE A 37 4.33 13.53 -1.08
CA ILE A 37 5.58 12.74 -1.08
C ILE A 37 6.72 13.58 -0.50
N ARG A 38 6.88 14.82 -0.96
CA ARG A 38 7.93 15.72 -0.44
C ARG A 38 7.77 16.00 1.05
N GLN A 39 6.55 16.21 1.52
CA GLN A 39 6.27 16.42 2.95
C GLN A 39 6.55 15.15 3.78
N LEU A 40 6.17 13.98 3.30
CA LEU A 40 6.51 12.70 3.95
C LEU A 40 8.02 12.56 4.12
N ILE A 41 8.77 12.78 3.04
CA ILE A 41 10.24 12.67 3.06
C ILE A 41 10.85 13.73 3.99
N ALA A 42 10.40 14.99 3.91
CA ALA A 42 10.89 16.08 4.76
C ALA A 42 10.61 15.82 6.25
N ALA A 43 9.39 15.38 6.59
CA ALA A 43 9.01 15.09 7.97
C ALA A 43 9.85 13.97 8.60
N ARG A 44 10.09 12.86 7.87
CA ARG A 44 10.94 11.79 8.40
C ARG A 44 12.44 12.16 8.47
N GLN A 45 12.89 13.09 7.63
CA GLN A 45 14.27 13.61 7.71
C GLN A 45 14.47 14.57 8.89
N ALA A 46 13.44 15.36 9.24
CA ALA A 46 13.49 16.29 10.35
C ALA A 46 13.38 15.58 11.71
N ASP A 47 12.37 14.71 11.87
CA ASP A 47 11.97 14.16 13.17
C ASP A 47 12.17 12.65 13.28
N GLY A 48 12.90 12.05 12.32
CA GLY A 48 13.14 10.61 12.27
C GLY A 48 11.97 9.81 11.63
N ALA A 49 12.14 8.51 11.57
CA ALA A 49 11.16 7.58 10.98
C ALA A 49 9.79 7.69 11.66
N PHE A 50 8.73 7.52 10.88
CA PHE A 50 7.38 7.38 11.42
C PHE A 50 7.27 6.10 12.25
N ARG A 51 6.65 6.20 13.43
CA ARG A 51 6.52 5.08 14.39
C ARG A 51 5.19 4.35 14.28
N SER A 52 4.15 5.03 13.76
CA SER A 52 2.80 4.47 13.61
C SER A 52 1.99 5.31 12.62
N LEU A 53 0.79 4.83 12.25
CA LEU A 53 -0.17 5.61 11.46
C LEU A 53 -0.60 6.88 12.21
N ALA A 54 -0.75 6.82 13.55
CA ALA A 54 -1.06 7.98 14.37
C ALA A 54 0.04 9.05 14.30
N ASP A 55 1.32 8.64 14.39
CA ASP A 55 2.47 9.53 14.24
C ASP A 55 2.49 10.21 12.87
N LEU A 56 2.21 9.45 11.82
CA LEU A 56 2.14 9.97 10.47
C LEU A 56 1.01 11.00 10.32
N CYS A 57 -0.20 10.71 10.83
CA CYS A 57 -1.33 11.63 10.77
C CYS A 57 -1.12 12.90 11.63
N ASP A 58 -0.42 12.81 12.76
CA ASP A 58 -0.13 13.97 13.63
C ASP A 58 0.93 14.89 13.01
N ARG A 59 1.92 14.34 12.29
CA ARG A 59 3.04 15.08 11.68
C ARG A 59 2.73 15.63 10.28
N ILE A 60 1.82 14.97 9.53
CA ILE A 60 1.47 15.39 8.17
C ILE A 60 0.03 15.89 8.14
N PRO A 61 -0.20 17.19 7.87
CA PRO A 61 -1.57 17.73 7.80
C PRO A 61 -2.41 17.04 6.73
N SER A 62 -3.70 16.82 7.02
CA SER A 62 -4.66 16.19 6.08
C SER A 62 -4.90 17.01 4.80
N SER A 63 -4.57 18.32 4.83
CA SER A 63 -4.56 19.19 3.63
C SER A 63 -3.44 18.84 2.65
N VAL A 64 -2.36 18.20 3.10
CA VAL A 64 -1.21 17.77 2.31
C VAL A 64 -1.33 16.32 1.92
N LEU A 65 -1.55 15.44 2.90
CA LEU A 65 -1.78 14.01 2.70
C LEU A 65 -3.22 13.69 3.09
N ASN A 66 -4.10 13.72 2.11
CA ASN A 66 -5.53 13.50 2.32
C ASN A 66 -5.85 12.02 2.60
N ARG A 67 -7.08 11.75 3.03
CA ARG A 67 -7.59 10.39 3.30
C ARG A 67 -7.27 9.41 2.17
N ARG A 68 -7.53 9.79 0.92
CA ARG A 68 -7.32 8.91 -0.24
C ARG A 68 -5.84 8.54 -0.46
N GLY A 69 -4.92 9.46 -0.17
CA GLY A 69 -3.49 9.18 -0.20
C GLY A 69 -3.08 8.20 0.90
N LEU A 70 -3.61 8.37 2.12
CA LEU A 70 -3.38 7.45 3.23
C LEU A 70 -3.95 6.05 2.97
N GLU A 71 -5.19 5.96 2.45
CA GLU A 71 -5.78 4.69 2.01
C GLU A 71 -4.89 3.97 0.98
N SER A 72 -4.33 4.73 0.02
CA SER A 72 -3.42 4.16 -0.97
C SER A 72 -2.11 3.66 -0.36
N LEU A 73 -1.54 4.38 0.61
CA LEU A 73 -0.34 3.94 1.33
C LEU A 73 -0.60 2.68 2.17
N ILE A 74 -1.76 2.57 2.81
CA ILE A 74 -2.16 1.37 3.56
C ILE A 74 -2.32 0.18 2.61
N HIS A 75 -3.11 0.35 1.54
CA HIS A 75 -3.44 -0.75 0.64
C HIS A 75 -2.25 -1.24 -0.19
N CYS A 76 -1.31 -0.38 -0.56
CA CYS A 76 -0.09 -0.81 -1.25
C CYS A 76 0.98 -1.40 -0.32
N GLY A 77 0.73 -1.41 1.00
CA GLY A 77 1.64 -1.99 2.00
C GLY A 77 2.77 -1.07 2.45
N ALA A 78 2.75 0.21 2.06
CA ALA A 78 3.79 1.17 2.43
C ALA A 78 3.88 1.44 3.96
N LEU A 79 2.88 1.04 4.71
CA LEU A 79 2.79 1.20 6.16
C LEU A 79 2.97 -0.11 6.95
N ASP A 80 3.16 -1.24 6.29
CA ASP A 80 3.24 -2.55 6.94
C ASP A 80 4.40 -2.64 7.95
N ALA A 81 5.48 -1.89 7.72
CA ALA A 81 6.63 -1.86 8.62
C ALA A 81 6.44 -0.97 9.86
N LEU A 82 5.43 -0.10 9.89
CA LEU A 82 5.21 0.81 11.02
C LEU A 82 4.70 0.09 12.27
N ASP A 83 3.83 -0.88 12.08
CA ASP A 83 3.27 -1.69 13.16
C ASP A 83 3.08 -3.13 12.66
N PRO A 84 4.07 -4.01 12.88
CA PRO A 84 4.00 -5.40 12.44
C PRO A 84 2.84 -6.19 13.07
N ALA A 85 2.26 -5.70 14.18
CA ALA A 85 1.10 -6.30 14.81
C ALA A 85 -0.23 -5.81 14.19
N ALA A 86 -0.21 -4.67 13.49
CA ALA A 86 -1.39 -4.14 12.83
C ALA A 86 -1.51 -4.71 11.42
N ASN A 87 -2.70 -5.15 11.08
CA ASN A 87 -3.06 -5.56 9.74
C ASN A 87 -3.59 -4.38 8.91
N ARG A 88 -3.60 -4.48 7.58
CA ARG A 88 -4.05 -3.39 6.70
C ARG A 88 -5.53 -3.02 6.91
N ALA A 89 -6.39 -4.00 7.19
CA ALA A 89 -7.81 -3.76 7.49
C ALA A 89 -7.98 -3.00 8.82
N GLN A 90 -7.13 -3.29 9.82
CA GLN A 90 -7.09 -2.54 11.08
C GLN A 90 -6.64 -1.10 10.85
N LEU A 91 -5.57 -0.87 10.09
CA LEU A 91 -5.12 0.48 9.74
C LEU A 91 -6.22 1.28 9.02
N MET A 92 -6.98 0.63 8.15
CA MET A 92 -8.14 1.25 7.48
C MET A 92 -9.27 1.59 8.46
N ALA A 93 -9.55 0.71 9.43
CA ALA A 93 -10.57 0.95 10.45
C ALA A 93 -10.17 2.09 11.40
N ASP A 94 -8.88 2.21 11.73
CA ASP A 94 -8.34 3.27 12.59
C ASP A 94 -8.28 4.63 11.89
N LEU A 95 -8.17 4.65 10.55
CA LEU A 95 -7.83 5.84 9.77
C LEU A 95 -8.73 7.05 10.05
N GLU A 96 -10.06 6.86 10.08
CA GLU A 96 -10.99 7.97 10.28
C GLU A 96 -10.86 8.57 11.68
N LEU A 97 -10.76 7.71 12.69
CA LEU A 97 -10.55 8.12 14.08
C LEU A 97 -9.23 8.90 14.23
N LEU A 98 -8.18 8.45 13.56
CA LEU A 98 -6.87 9.09 13.62
C LEU A 98 -6.83 10.43 12.88
N LEU A 99 -7.55 10.56 11.76
CA LEU A 99 -7.67 11.84 11.06
C LEU A 99 -8.41 12.91 11.90
N ASP A 100 -9.50 12.52 12.55
CA ASP A 100 -10.25 13.42 13.43
C ASP A 100 -9.41 13.82 14.65
N TRP A 101 -8.73 12.85 15.25
CA TRP A 101 -7.85 13.08 16.39
C TRP A 101 -6.68 14.02 16.04
N ALA A 102 -5.99 13.77 14.92
CA ALA A 102 -4.89 14.62 14.47
C ALA A 102 -5.36 16.04 14.12
N SER A 103 -6.55 16.18 13.51
CA SER A 103 -7.15 17.47 13.21
C SER A 103 -7.47 18.26 14.48
N SER A 104 -7.97 17.61 15.54
CA SER A 104 -8.22 18.25 16.83
C SER A 104 -6.93 18.72 17.48
N ARG A 105 -5.91 17.87 17.50
CA ARG A 105 -4.58 18.23 18.04
C ARG A 105 -3.95 19.40 17.28
N ALA A 106 -4.08 19.44 15.96
CA ALA A 106 -3.57 20.56 15.17
C ALA A 106 -4.25 21.89 15.55
N LYS A 107 -5.58 21.87 15.73
CA LYS A 107 -6.33 23.07 16.20
C LYS A 107 -5.92 23.52 17.60
N ASP A 108 -5.69 22.57 18.51
CA ASP A 108 -5.24 22.89 19.88
C ASP A 108 -3.85 23.53 19.87
N ARG A 109 -2.92 23.02 19.04
CA ARG A 109 -1.61 23.63 18.83
C ARG A 109 -1.70 25.05 18.26
N ASP A 110 -2.54 25.28 17.24
CA ASP A 110 -2.71 26.58 16.59
C ASP A 110 -3.40 27.60 17.51
N SER A 111 -4.29 27.17 18.40
CA SER A 111 -4.99 28.05 19.35
C SER A 111 -4.15 28.42 20.58
N GLY A 112 -2.99 27.81 20.76
CA GLY A 112 -2.14 27.99 21.96
C GLY A 112 -2.78 27.46 23.25
N GLN A 113 -3.94 26.78 23.16
CA GLN A 113 -4.58 26.09 24.27
C GLN A 113 -3.96 24.69 24.37
N GLY A 114 -2.83 24.59 25.06
CA GLY A 114 -2.33 23.28 25.49
C GLY A 114 -3.46 22.56 26.25
N ASN A 115 -3.78 21.34 25.81
CA ASN A 115 -4.83 20.56 26.45
C ASN A 115 -4.48 20.41 27.94
N LEU A 116 -5.39 20.76 28.85
CA LEU A 116 -5.17 20.66 30.31
C LEU A 116 -4.72 19.23 30.71
N PHE A 117 -5.09 18.22 29.92
CA PHE A 117 -4.66 16.84 30.09
C PHE A 117 -3.19 16.64 29.69
N ASP A 118 -2.68 17.31 28.65
CA ASP A 118 -1.25 17.31 28.28
C ASP A 118 -0.41 17.96 29.38
N LEU A 119 -0.93 19.02 30.04
CA LEU A 119 -0.26 19.66 31.19
C LEU A 119 -0.26 18.78 32.46
N MET A 120 -1.24 17.90 32.64
CA MET A 120 -1.30 16.97 33.79
C MET A 120 -0.54 15.65 33.53
N ALA A 121 -0.31 15.29 32.26
CA ALA A 121 0.39 14.08 31.85
C ALA A 121 1.89 14.32 31.50
N ALA A 122 2.32 15.57 31.34
CA ALA A 122 3.69 15.89 30.94
C ALA A 122 4.64 15.82 32.15
N PRO A 123 5.71 15.00 32.10
CA PRO A 123 6.93 15.33 32.80
C PRO A 123 7.49 16.63 32.20
N ALA A 124 8.18 17.45 33.00
CA ALA A 124 8.56 18.84 32.78
C ALA A 124 9.45 19.16 31.54
N ASP A 125 9.59 18.26 30.60
CA ASP A 125 10.36 18.43 29.35
C ASP A 125 9.37 18.54 28.16
N ALA A 126 8.86 19.74 27.93
CA ALA A 126 7.86 20.08 26.92
C ALA A 126 8.29 19.89 25.44
N ASP A 127 9.50 19.40 25.19
CA ASP A 127 10.05 19.06 23.88
C ASP A 127 10.09 17.54 23.60
N GLY A 128 9.44 16.74 24.42
CA GLY A 128 9.35 15.27 24.22
C GLY A 128 8.48 14.89 23.03
N PRO A 129 8.74 13.73 22.38
CA PRO A 129 7.91 13.23 21.29
C PRO A 129 6.47 13.09 21.77
N ALA A 130 5.50 13.54 20.93
CA ALA A 130 4.08 13.49 21.22
C ALA A 130 3.66 12.12 21.80
N ASP A 131 2.89 12.14 22.90
CA ASP A 131 2.35 10.91 23.46
C ASP A 131 1.26 10.34 22.52
N LEU A 132 1.66 9.35 21.75
CA LEU A 132 0.79 8.66 20.80
C LEU A 132 -0.04 7.55 21.46
N SER A 133 0.16 7.29 22.76
CA SER A 133 -0.57 6.26 23.50
C SER A 133 -2.06 6.55 23.63
N LEU A 134 -2.43 7.84 23.53
CA LEU A 134 -3.80 8.33 23.58
C LEU A 134 -4.51 8.34 22.21
N ALA A 135 -3.82 7.94 21.14
CA ALA A 135 -4.41 7.87 19.81
C ALA A 135 -5.54 6.83 19.77
N PRO A 136 -6.72 7.19 19.25
CA PRO A 136 -7.86 6.28 19.23
C PRO A 136 -7.60 5.09 18.31
N LYS A 137 -8.18 3.94 18.69
CA LYS A 137 -8.14 2.70 17.88
C LYS A 137 -9.56 2.18 17.69
N ALA A 138 -9.85 1.69 16.51
CA ALA A 138 -11.09 0.96 16.24
C ALA A 138 -11.10 -0.41 16.92
N ALA A 139 -12.28 -1.02 17.00
CA ALA A 139 -12.37 -2.40 17.43
C ALA A 139 -11.54 -3.31 16.52
N PRO A 140 -10.92 -4.38 17.06
CA PRO A 140 -10.10 -5.30 16.28
C PRO A 140 -10.86 -5.90 15.10
N VAL A 141 -10.29 -5.84 13.91
CA VAL A 141 -10.84 -6.41 12.68
C VAL A 141 -9.88 -7.45 12.09
N PRO A 142 -10.42 -8.53 11.47
CA PRO A 142 -9.58 -9.48 10.76
C PRO A 142 -8.96 -8.81 9.54
N ASP A 143 -7.73 -9.24 9.19
CA ASP A 143 -7.05 -8.70 8.02
C ASP A 143 -7.69 -9.14 6.70
N TYR A 144 -7.40 -8.41 5.63
CA TYR A 144 -7.84 -8.77 4.29
C TYR A 144 -7.31 -10.14 3.89
N PRO A 145 -8.10 -10.93 3.15
CA PRO A 145 -7.60 -12.16 2.53
C PRO A 145 -6.38 -11.87 1.63
N PRO A 146 -5.41 -12.78 1.52
CA PRO A 146 -4.22 -12.59 0.69
C PRO A 146 -4.53 -12.18 -0.76
N SER A 147 -5.56 -12.76 -1.37
CA SER A 147 -6.01 -12.42 -2.72
C SER A 147 -6.50 -10.98 -2.84
N GLU A 148 -7.15 -10.45 -1.80
CA GLU A 148 -7.63 -9.09 -1.77
C GLU A 148 -6.47 -8.09 -1.59
N LYS A 149 -5.50 -8.39 -0.71
CA LYS A 149 -4.29 -7.58 -0.57
C LYS A 149 -3.55 -7.45 -1.90
N LEU A 150 -3.34 -8.56 -2.60
CA LEU A 150 -2.68 -8.57 -3.90
C LEU A 150 -3.46 -7.77 -4.95
N ARG A 151 -4.80 -7.86 -4.95
CA ARG A 151 -5.64 -7.06 -5.83
C ARG A 151 -5.48 -5.56 -5.55
N LEU A 152 -5.57 -5.15 -4.28
CA LEU A 152 -5.42 -3.76 -3.86
C LEU A 152 -4.03 -3.20 -4.20
N GLU A 153 -2.97 -3.99 -4.01
CA GLU A 153 -1.62 -3.63 -4.45
C GLU A 153 -1.58 -3.39 -5.95
N LYS A 154 -2.04 -4.35 -6.76
CA LYS A 154 -2.04 -4.24 -8.22
C LYS A 154 -2.83 -3.02 -8.71
N ASP A 155 -3.98 -2.73 -8.10
CA ASP A 155 -4.81 -1.58 -8.44
C ASP A 155 -4.09 -0.24 -8.21
N LEU A 156 -3.19 -0.17 -7.22
CA LEU A 156 -2.50 1.06 -6.84
C LEU A 156 -1.13 1.24 -7.47
N VAL A 157 -0.38 0.16 -7.65
CA VAL A 157 0.99 0.20 -8.17
C VAL A 157 1.14 -0.38 -9.57
N GLY A 158 0.10 -1.04 -10.08
CA GLY A 158 0.04 -1.56 -11.45
C GLY A 158 0.49 -3.01 -11.61
N PHE A 159 1.12 -3.62 -10.62
CA PHE A 159 1.56 -5.02 -10.63
C PHE A 159 1.62 -5.61 -9.21
N TYR A 160 1.80 -6.92 -9.12
CA TYR A 160 1.93 -7.61 -7.84
C TYR A 160 3.35 -7.43 -7.27
N LEU A 161 3.47 -6.90 -6.06
CA LEU A 161 4.74 -6.64 -5.40
C LEU A 161 5.09 -7.69 -4.35
N SER A 162 4.15 -7.97 -3.44
CA SER A 162 4.42 -8.83 -2.28
C SER A 162 4.43 -10.31 -2.62
N ASP A 163 3.55 -10.74 -3.52
CA ASP A 163 3.45 -12.13 -3.98
C ASP A 163 2.67 -12.19 -5.30
N HIS A 164 2.65 -13.35 -5.97
CA HIS A 164 1.88 -13.57 -7.19
C HIS A 164 0.76 -14.59 -6.94
N PRO A 165 -0.51 -14.33 -7.37
CA PRO A 165 -1.62 -15.25 -7.12
C PRO A 165 -1.37 -16.69 -7.59
N LEU A 166 -0.61 -16.86 -8.67
CA LEU A 166 -0.28 -18.18 -9.21
C LEU A 166 0.88 -18.89 -8.49
N LYS A 167 1.60 -18.22 -7.57
CA LYS A 167 2.76 -18.82 -6.89
C LYS A 167 2.39 -20.07 -6.09
N GLN A 168 1.23 -20.07 -5.46
CA GLN A 168 0.73 -21.22 -4.70
C GLN A 168 0.41 -22.43 -5.60
N LEU A 169 0.15 -22.20 -6.90
CA LEU A 169 -0.12 -23.25 -7.87
C LEU A 169 1.15 -23.76 -8.56
N THR A 170 2.29 -23.10 -8.38
CA THR A 170 3.55 -23.42 -9.08
C THR A 170 4.01 -24.88 -8.90
N PRO A 171 3.91 -25.54 -7.73
CA PRO A 171 4.31 -26.94 -7.59
C PRO A 171 3.48 -27.89 -8.46
N SER A 172 2.17 -27.64 -8.54
CA SER A 172 1.24 -28.46 -9.36
C SER A 172 1.26 -28.06 -10.83
N SER A 173 1.58 -26.80 -11.14
CA SER A 173 1.58 -26.27 -12.49
C SER A 173 2.63 -26.92 -13.38
N ARG A 174 3.82 -27.21 -12.86
CA ARG A 174 4.90 -27.84 -13.63
C ARG A 174 4.55 -29.23 -14.16
N LEU A 175 3.63 -29.94 -13.49
CA LEU A 175 3.17 -31.26 -13.92
C LEU A 175 2.03 -31.17 -14.94
N LEU A 176 1.14 -30.19 -14.81
CA LEU A 176 -0.08 -30.04 -15.62
C LEU A 176 0.11 -29.11 -16.81
N ALA A 177 0.97 -28.13 -16.68
CA ALA A 177 1.21 -27.08 -17.65
C ALA A 177 2.70 -26.68 -17.64
N PRO A 178 3.56 -27.42 -18.34
CA PRO A 178 5.01 -27.23 -18.31
C PRO A 178 5.47 -25.96 -19.05
N ILE A 179 4.58 -25.31 -19.83
CA ILE A 179 4.91 -24.18 -20.68
C ILE A 179 4.36 -22.89 -20.05
N GLY A 180 5.24 -21.89 -19.86
CA GLY A 180 4.85 -20.53 -19.50
C GLY A 180 4.42 -19.71 -20.71
N LEU A 181 3.62 -18.64 -20.48
CA LEU A 181 3.15 -17.77 -21.56
C LEU A 181 4.31 -17.17 -22.38
N GLY A 182 5.43 -16.81 -21.74
CA GLY A 182 6.61 -16.25 -22.42
C GLY A 182 7.28 -17.21 -23.40
N SER A 183 7.08 -18.52 -23.27
CA SER A 183 7.64 -19.55 -24.17
C SER A 183 6.68 -20.00 -25.26
N LEU A 184 5.51 -19.37 -25.41
CA LEU A 184 4.54 -19.74 -26.44
C LEU A 184 5.04 -19.45 -27.85
N GLU A 185 5.75 -18.34 -28.03
CA GLU A 185 6.33 -17.95 -29.34
C GLU A 185 7.43 -18.91 -29.83
N GLU A 186 8.06 -19.64 -28.91
CA GLU A 186 9.09 -20.63 -29.22
C GLU A 186 8.50 -21.99 -29.68
N GLN A 187 7.18 -22.16 -29.53
CA GLN A 187 6.54 -23.43 -29.86
C GLN A 187 6.24 -23.53 -31.37
N PRO A 188 6.39 -24.70 -31.97
CA PRO A 188 6.03 -24.92 -33.38
C PRO A 188 4.55 -24.61 -33.63
N ASP A 189 4.25 -24.09 -34.82
CA ASP A 189 2.89 -23.83 -35.27
C ASP A 189 1.96 -25.05 -35.09
N LYS A 190 0.74 -24.80 -34.63
CA LYS A 190 -0.31 -25.82 -34.41
C LYS A 190 0.01 -26.85 -33.32
N THR A 191 1.04 -26.60 -32.49
CA THR A 191 1.31 -27.46 -31.32
C THR A 191 0.25 -27.24 -30.24
N LYS A 192 -0.31 -28.32 -29.67
CA LYS A 192 -1.14 -28.26 -28.48
C LYS A 192 -0.26 -27.99 -27.26
N VAL A 193 -0.53 -26.91 -26.57
CA VAL A 193 0.18 -26.54 -25.34
C VAL A 193 -0.81 -26.45 -24.17
N SER A 194 -0.30 -26.67 -22.95
CA SER A 194 -1.04 -26.45 -21.72
C SER A 194 -0.27 -25.42 -20.88
N ALA A 195 -0.95 -24.34 -20.53
CA ALA A 195 -0.42 -23.29 -19.65
C ALA A 195 -1.42 -23.00 -18.54
N ILE A 196 -0.93 -22.64 -17.35
CA ILE A 196 -1.75 -22.11 -16.27
C ILE A 196 -1.60 -20.60 -16.31
N THR A 197 -2.74 -19.94 -16.41
CA THR A 197 -2.80 -18.49 -16.58
C THR A 197 -3.90 -17.91 -15.70
N MET A 198 -3.77 -16.65 -15.37
CA MET A 198 -4.81 -15.88 -14.73
C MET A 198 -5.52 -15.01 -15.77
N ILE A 199 -6.85 -15.03 -15.77
CA ILE A 199 -7.66 -14.15 -16.61
C ILE A 199 -7.67 -12.77 -15.93
N THR A 200 -7.04 -11.78 -16.56
CA THR A 200 -6.99 -10.40 -16.05
C THR A 200 -8.10 -9.53 -16.61
N GLU A 201 -8.55 -9.83 -17.84
CA GLU A 201 -9.68 -9.14 -18.47
C GLU A 201 -10.50 -10.12 -19.31
N LEU A 202 -11.82 -9.95 -19.27
CA LEU A 202 -12.76 -10.65 -20.12
C LEU A 202 -13.64 -9.64 -20.86
N ARG A 203 -13.54 -9.61 -22.17
CA ARG A 203 -14.38 -8.78 -23.05
C ARG A 203 -15.29 -9.64 -23.90
N GLN A 204 -16.59 -9.49 -23.72
CA GLN A 204 -17.58 -10.14 -24.57
C GLN A 204 -17.80 -9.31 -25.83
N VAL A 205 -17.79 -9.98 -26.98
CA VAL A 205 -18.00 -9.37 -28.30
C VAL A 205 -18.98 -10.21 -29.08
N THR A 206 -19.95 -9.55 -29.71
CA THR A 206 -20.85 -10.23 -30.67
C THR A 206 -20.28 -10.10 -32.07
N THR A 207 -20.08 -11.22 -32.75
CA THR A 207 -19.57 -11.24 -34.12
C THR A 207 -20.61 -10.67 -35.10
N ARG A 208 -20.18 -10.30 -36.31
CA ARG A 208 -21.10 -9.83 -37.37
C ARG A 208 -22.16 -10.85 -37.76
N LYS A 209 -21.95 -12.12 -37.46
CA LYS A 209 -22.90 -13.23 -37.70
C LYS A 209 -23.88 -13.46 -36.55
N GLY A 210 -23.76 -12.71 -35.44
CA GLY A 210 -24.59 -12.85 -34.26
C GLY A 210 -24.06 -13.85 -33.22
N ASP A 211 -22.89 -14.47 -33.44
CA ASP A 211 -22.29 -15.39 -32.46
C ASP A 211 -21.65 -14.62 -31.30
N HIS A 212 -21.69 -15.17 -30.10
CA HIS A 212 -21.02 -14.63 -28.94
C HIS A 212 -19.57 -15.13 -28.86
N MET A 213 -18.65 -14.22 -28.68
CA MET A 213 -17.22 -14.48 -28.53
C MET A 213 -16.67 -13.78 -27.28
N ALA A 214 -15.74 -14.41 -26.60
CA ALA A 214 -15.00 -13.80 -25.49
C ALA A 214 -13.53 -13.59 -25.89
N ILE A 215 -13.02 -12.40 -25.65
CA ILE A 215 -11.59 -12.08 -25.72
C ILE A 215 -11.08 -12.08 -24.28
N LEU A 216 -10.07 -12.89 -24.01
CA LEU A 216 -9.44 -13.02 -22.70
C LEU A 216 -8.05 -12.40 -22.74
N GLN A 217 -7.73 -11.56 -21.76
CA GLN A 217 -6.37 -11.18 -21.48
C GLN A 217 -5.83 -12.10 -20.39
N LEU A 218 -4.68 -12.69 -20.63
CA LEU A 218 -4.05 -13.71 -19.77
C LEU A 218 -2.71 -13.21 -19.25
N GLU A 219 -2.43 -13.53 -17.99
CA GLU A 219 -1.17 -13.27 -17.32
C GLU A 219 -0.62 -14.53 -16.67
#